data_3054bf48b4dfed2afdd5418269bef665
#
_entry.id   3054bf48b4dfed2afdd5418269bef665
#
_cell.length_a   1.000
_cell.length_b   1.000
_cell.length_c   1.000
_cell.angle_alpha   90.00
_cell.angle_beta   90.00
_cell.angle_gamma   90.00
#
_symmetry.space_group_name_H-M   'P 1'
#
loop_
_entity.id
_entity.type
_entity.pdbx_description
1 polymer ?
#
loop_
_entity_poly.entity_id
_entity_poly.type
_entity_poly.pdbx_seq_one_letter_code
_entity_poly.pdbx_strand_id
1 'polypeptide(L)'
;SITIYQDIHMIKTNMQESNLRKIIERKGNFTVFEYDHDMSNNPSVAMQNYYAAQMNIRKRQVMIDLDDDHSAIIQRGAMQWTAGQVQSGTNVKGVGDFAKKLVSSKVTNESAIKPLYKGNGVLVLEPTYKYIIIEDVGSWDGMVIEDGLFYACDAGIDIKTVARKTLSSAVAGGEGLFNSCLTGQGYAVLECNCPR
;
A
#
# COMPACT_ATOMS: atom_id res chain seq x y z
N SER A 1 -25.18 32.43 1.18
CA SER A 1 -24.51 31.49 0.24
C SER A 1 -24.50 30.14 0.86
N ILE A 2 -25.40 29.27 0.39
CA ILE A 2 -25.49 27.87 0.81
C ILE A 2 -24.47 27.12 -0.04
N THR A 3 -23.38 26.68 0.57
CA THR A 3 -22.43 25.78 -0.06
C THR A 3 -23.10 24.41 -0.12
N ILE A 4 -23.53 24.02 -1.30
CA ILE A 4 -24.01 22.66 -1.58
C ILE A 4 -22.76 21.78 -1.56
N TYR A 5 -22.54 21.04 -0.48
CA TYR A 5 -21.68 19.90 -0.49
C TYR A 5 -22.36 18.87 -1.40
N GLN A 6 -21.81 18.69 -2.59
CA GLN A 6 -22.17 17.55 -3.44
C GLN A 6 -21.94 16.28 -2.60
N ASP A 7 -23.00 15.51 -2.42
CA ASP A 7 -22.94 14.15 -1.88
C ASP A 7 -22.06 13.32 -2.83
N ILE A 8 -20.76 13.33 -2.57
CA ILE A 8 -19.89 12.28 -3.06
C ILE A 8 -20.51 11.01 -2.47
N HIS A 9 -20.89 10.09 -3.31
CA HIS A 9 -21.38 8.77 -2.92
C HIS A 9 -20.28 8.09 -2.09
N MET A 10 -20.20 8.46 -0.82
CA MET A 10 -19.32 7.79 0.12
C MET A 10 -19.81 6.36 0.24
N ILE A 11 -19.04 5.42 -0.26
CA ILE A 11 -19.27 4.01 0.00
C ILE A 11 -19.21 3.83 1.50
N LYS A 12 -20.36 3.50 2.09
CA LYS A 12 -20.43 3.24 3.52
C LYS A 12 -19.73 1.92 3.78
N THR A 13 -18.55 1.99 4.31
CA THR A 13 -17.84 0.84 4.87
C THR A 13 -17.97 0.89 6.40
N ASN A 14 -17.98 -0.28 7.04
CA ASN A 14 -17.84 -0.38 8.49
C ASN A 14 -16.37 -0.24 8.96
N MET A 15 -15.45 0.04 8.05
CA MET A 15 -14.06 0.33 8.36
C MET A 15 -13.92 1.79 8.84
N GLN A 16 -14.27 2.01 10.10
CA GLN A 16 -14.26 3.31 10.77
C GLN A 16 -13.48 3.21 12.08
N GLU A 17 -13.18 4.37 12.68
CA GLU A 17 -12.68 4.41 14.05
C GLU A 17 -13.67 3.76 15.02
N SER A 18 -13.13 3.08 16.00
CA SER A 18 -13.90 2.44 17.07
C SER A 18 -13.05 2.35 18.33
N ASN A 19 -13.59 1.79 19.41
CA ASN A 19 -12.82 1.48 20.62
C ASN A 19 -11.71 0.40 20.39
N LEU A 20 -11.67 -0.24 19.23
CA LEU A 20 -10.68 -1.29 18.89
C LEU A 20 -9.60 -0.79 17.95
N ARG A 21 -9.83 0.30 17.23
CA ARG A 21 -8.90 0.85 16.25
C ARG A 21 -9.07 2.35 16.10
N LYS A 22 -7.99 3.01 15.76
CA LYS A 22 -7.94 4.46 15.50
C LYS A 22 -7.25 4.75 14.18
N ILE A 23 -7.55 5.87 13.58
CA ILE A 23 -6.80 6.41 12.44
C ILE A 23 -5.54 7.08 13.00
N ILE A 24 -4.38 6.64 12.53
CA ILE A 24 -3.10 7.21 12.95
C ILE A 24 -2.46 8.12 11.90
N GLU A 25 -2.82 7.93 10.63
CA GLU A 25 -2.35 8.78 9.54
C GLU A 25 -3.38 8.80 8.40
N ARG A 26 -3.51 9.95 7.73
CA ARG A 26 -4.27 10.09 6.50
C ARG A 26 -3.56 11.08 5.59
N LYS A 27 -3.24 10.65 4.36
CA LYS A 27 -2.67 11.48 3.29
C LYS A 27 -3.25 11.09 1.95
N GLY A 28 -3.75 12.08 1.20
CA GLY A 28 -4.46 11.83 -0.05
C GLY A 28 -5.62 10.86 0.16
N ASN A 29 -5.66 9.82 -0.64
CA ASN A 29 -6.66 8.75 -0.60
C ASN A 29 -6.27 7.56 0.32
N PHE A 30 -5.13 7.66 1.04
CA PHE A 30 -4.66 6.61 1.95
C PHE A 30 -5.02 6.92 3.40
N THR A 31 -5.58 5.93 4.09
CA THR A 31 -5.88 5.97 5.53
C THR A 31 -5.20 4.80 6.21
N VAL A 32 -4.46 5.06 7.30
CA VAL A 32 -3.81 4.05 8.12
C VAL A 32 -4.56 3.91 9.44
N PHE A 33 -5.03 2.71 9.70
CA PHE A 33 -5.59 2.31 10.99
C PHE A 33 -4.55 1.60 11.84
N GLU A 34 -4.58 1.83 13.15
CA GLU A 34 -3.87 1.05 14.16
C GLU A 34 -4.86 0.40 15.10
N TYR A 35 -4.70 -0.89 15.36
CA TYR A 35 -5.55 -1.67 16.26
C TYR A 35 -4.96 -1.68 17.66
N ASP A 36 -5.80 -1.54 18.69
CA ASP A 36 -5.36 -1.63 20.08
C ASP A 36 -4.84 -3.02 20.43
N HIS A 37 -5.46 -4.04 19.84
CA HIS A 37 -5.01 -5.42 19.94
C HIS A 37 -5.55 -6.23 18.76
N ASP A 38 -4.94 -7.36 18.48
CA ASP A 38 -5.36 -8.24 17.40
C ASP A 38 -6.57 -9.08 17.82
N MET A 39 -7.70 -8.83 17.18
CA MET A 39 -8.95 -9.57 17.39
C MET A 39 -9.06 -10.82 16.50
N SER A 40 -8.19 -10.99 15.54
CA SER A 40 -8.16 -12.15 14.63
C SER A 40 -7.50 -13.37 15.29
N ASN A 41 -8.02 -13.79 16.43
CA ASN A 41 -7.46 -14.86 17.21
C ASN A 41 -7.93 -16.24 16.76
N ASN A 42 -6.97 -17.17 16.73
CA ASN A 42 -7.24 -18.59 16.88
C ASN A 42 -6.45 -19.13 18.10
N PRO A 43 -6.81 -20.30 18.63
CA PRO A 43 -6.17 -20.80 19.86
C PRO A 43 -4.64 -20.95 19.76
N SER A 44 -4.10 -21.22 18.57
CA SER A 44 -2.66 -21.44 18.38
C SER A 44 -1.81 -20.17 18.46
N VAL A 45 -2.40 -19.00 18.19
CA VAL A 45 -1.69 -17.70 18.21
C VAL A 45 -2.16 -16.78 19.31
N ALA A 46 -3.18 -17.17 20.08
CA ALA A 46 -3.77 -16.32 21.12
C ALA A 46 -2.76 -15.82 22.15
N MET A 47 -1.82 -16.65 22.56
CA MET A 47 -0.77 -16.28 23.50
C MET A 47 0.18 -15.22 22.90
N GLN A 48 0.59 -15.40 21.66
CA GLN A 48 1.45 -14.43 20.94
C GLN A 48 0.75 -13.08 20.82
N ASN A 49 -0.52 -13.08 20.41
CA ASN A 49 -1.31 -11.85 20.27
C ASN A 49 -1.51 -11.15 21.61
N TYR A 50 -1.72 -11.90 22.68
CA TYR A 50 -1.81 -11.35 24.03
C TYR A 50 -0.51 -10.63 24.44
N TYR A 51 0.64 -11.29 24.30
CA TYR A 51 1.93 -10.67 24.64
C TYR A 51 2.30 -9.53 23.72
N ALA A 52 2.00 -9.61 22.43
CA ALA A 52 2.18 -8.50 21.51
C ALA A 52 1.40 -7.25 21.99
N ALA A 53 0.14 -7.42 22.35
CA ALA A 53 -0.68 -6.32 22.89
C ALA A 53 -0.10 -5.75 24.19
N GLN A 54 0.38 -6.59 25.12
CA GLN A 54 1.02 -6.16 26.37
C GLN A 54 2.30 -5.36 26.11
N MET A 55 3.08 -5.72 25.08
CA MET A 55 4.30 -5.04 24.68
C MET A 55 4.04 -3.81 23.79
N ASN A 56 2.79 -3.44 23.58
CA ASN A 56 2.40 -2.35 22.68
C ASN A 56 2.81 -2.56 21.22
N ILE A 57 2.94 -3.80 20.79
CA ILE A 57 3.11 -4.16 19.37
C ILE A 57 1.73 -4.15 18.73
N ARG A 58 1.52 -3.23 17.79
CA ARG A 58 0.20 -2.94 17.21
C ARG A 58 0.11 -3.40 15.77
N LYS A 59 -1.03 -3.98 15.42
CA LYS A 59 -1.37 -4.29 14.03
C LYS A 59 -1.86 -3.03 13.34
N ARG A 60 -1.44 -2.82 12.09
CA ARG A 60 -1.82 -1.68 11.24
C ARG A 60 -2.44 -2.17 9.95
N GLN A 61 -3.32 -1.38 9.40
CA GLN A 61 -4.01 -1.70 8.15
C GLN A 61 -4.21 -0.44 7.33
N VAL A 62 -4.06 -0.57 6.01
CA VAL A 62 -4.25 0.52 5.06
C VAL A 62 -5.56 0.35 4.33
N MET A 63 -6.33 1.43 4.26
CA MET A 63 -7.49 1.58 3.40
C MET A 63 -7.19 2.64 2.35
N ILE A 64 -7.60 2.39 1.13
CA ILE A 64 -7.40 3.27 -0.02
C ILE A 64 -8.76 3.58 -0.62
N ASP A 65 -9.10 4.86 -0.65
CA ASP A 65 -10.29 5.34 -1.32
C ASP A 65 -10.00 5.48 -2.82
N LEU A 66 -10.80 4.85 -3.66
CA LEU A 66 -10.66 4.86 -5.12
C LEU A 66 -11.82 5.64 -5.73
N ASP A 67 -11.51 6.51 -6.69
CA ASP A 67 -12.48 7.26 -7.50
C ASP A 67 -11.93 7.48 -8.92
N ASP A 68 -12.57 8.33 -9.70
CA ASP A 68 -12.17 8.58 -11.09
C ASP A 68 -10.79 9.23 -11.21
N ASP A 69 -10.35 9.96 -10.18
CA ASP A 69 -9.06 10.66 -10.14
C ASP A 69 -7.98 9.88 -9.36
N HIS A 70 -8.40 8.95 -8.50
CA HIS A 70 -7.51 8.22 -7.60
C HIS A 70 -7.55 6.71 -7.88
N SER A 71 -6.47 6.22 -8.43
CA SER A 71 -6.19 4.80 -8.63
C SER A 71 -4.90 4.42 -7.90
N ALA A 72 -4.76 3.18 -7.50
CA ALA A 72 -3.63 2.74 -6.70
C ALA A 72 -2.93 1.51 -7.27
N ILE A 73 -1.60 1.50 -7.16
CA ILE A 73 -0.77 0.32 -7.40
C ILE A 73 -0.39 -0.25 -6.04
N ILE A 74 -0.50 -1.56 -5.86
CA ILE A 74 -0.18 -2.21 -4.60
C ILE A 74 0.84 -3.34 -4.78
N GLN A 75 1.46 -3.74 -3.68
CA GLN A 75 2.28 -4.95 -3.65
C GLN A 75 1.42 -6.17 -3.97
N ARG A 76 1.93 -7.08 -4.78
CA ARG A 76 1.23 -8.34 -5.11
C ARG A 76 0.89 -9.10 -3.83
N GLY A 77 -0.37 -9.51 -3.71
CA GLY A 77 -0.88 -10.23 -2.55
C GLY A 77 -1.27 -9.37 -1.37
N ALA A 78 -1.08 -8.05 -1.44
CA ALA A 78 -1.43 -7.15 -0.35
C ALA A 78 -2.94 -6.86 -0.25
N MET A 79 -3.75 -7.14 -1.26
CA MET A 79 -5.19 -6.91 -1.21
C MET A 79 -5.86 -7.92 -0.28
N GLN A 80 -6.61 -7.42 0.70
CA GLN A 80 -7.48 -8.23 1.54
C GLN A 80 -8.90 -8.28 0.98
N TRP A 81 -9.51 -7.13 0.73
CA TRP A 81 -10.83 -7.03 0.12
C TRP A 81 -11.06 -5.68 -0.55
N THR A 82 -12.09 -5.63 -1.40
CA THR A 82 -12.58 -4.41 -2.04
C THR A 82 -14.09 -4.29 -1.85
N ALA A 83 -14.60 -3.05 -1.87
CA ALA A 83 -16.02 -2.76 -1.89
C ALA A 83 -16.31 -1.67 -2.92
N GLY A 84 -17.47 -1.74 -3.57
CA GLY A 84 -17.87 -0.84 -4.64
C GLY A 84 -17.51 -1.36 -6.02
N GLN A 85 -17.44 -0.45 -6.99
CA GLN A 85 -17.12 -0.77 -8.38
C GLN A 85 -15.60 -0.70 -8.60
N VAL A 86 -14.87 -1.66 -8.05
CA VAL A 86 -13.41 -1.72 -8.13
C VAL A 86 -12.99 -2.78 -9.14
N GLN A 87 -12.05 -2.41 -10.01
CA GLN A 87 -11.45 -3.28 -11.01
C GLN A 87 -9.95 -3.39 -10.73
N SER A 88 -9.40 -4.60 -10.90
CA SER A 88 -7.96 -4.84 -10.80
C SER A 88 -7.43 -5.45 -12.08
N GLY A 89 -6.19 -5.18 -12.41
CA GLY A 89 -5.52 -5.79 -13.56
C GLY A 89 -4.09 -5.30 -13.73
N THR A 90 -3.32 -6.12 -14.43
CA THR A 90 -2.00 -5.74 -14.94
C THR A 90 -2.08 -5.04 -16.30
N ASN A 91 -3.23 -5.17 -16.99
CA ASN A 91 -3.54 -4.62 -18.31
C ASN A 91 -4.91 -3.96 -18.30
N VAL A 92 -5.10 -2.88 -17.55
CA VAL A 92 -6.35 -2.14 -17.59
C VAL A 92 -6.41 -1.34 -18.89
N LYS A 93 -7.19 -1.83 -19.86
CA LYS A 93 -7.49 -1.11 -21.12
C LYS A 93 -8.08 0.26 -20.75
N GLY A 94 -7.39 1.35 -21.09
CA GLY A 94 -7.88 2.71 -20.90
C GLY A 94 -6.99 3.64 -20.09
N VAL A 95 -5.96 3.15 -19.42
CA VAL A 95 -4.88 3.98 -18.88
C VAL A 95 -3.74 3.94 -19.91
N GLY A 96 -3.80 4.80 -20.91
CA GLY A 96 -2.91 4.96 -22.04
C GLY A 96 -1.49 4.37 -21.94
N ASP A 97 -0.45 5.11 -22.24
CA ASP A 97 0.97 4.68 -22.24
C ASP A 97 1.51 4.10 -20.92
N PHE A 98 0.80 4.27 -19.79
CA PHE A 98 1.24 3.82 -18.47
C PHE A 98 1.21 2.28 -18.33
N ALA A 99 0.14 1.63 -18.81
CA ALA A 99 0.07 0.16 -18.79
C ALA A 99 1.11 -0.47 -19.73
N LYS A 100 1.46 0.19 -20.84
CA LYS A 100 2.54 -0.25 -21.73
C LYS A 100 3.92 -0.13 -21.09
N LYS A 101 4.17 0.90 -20.27
CA LYS A 101 5.45 1.06 -19.55
C LYS A 101 5.67 0.01 -18.47
N LEU A 102 4.62 -0.40 -17.75
CA LEU A 102 4.71 -1.48 -16.76
C LEU A 102 5.00 -2.85 -17.39
N VAL A 103 4.51 -3.11 -18.60
CA VAL A 103 4.73 -4.37 -19.31
C VAL A 103 6.06 -4.38 -20.09
N SER A 104 6.60 -3.21 -20.47
CA SER A 104 7.85 -3.13 -21.23
C SER A 104 9.11 -3.30 -20.39
N SER A 105 9.02 -3.24 -19.06
CA SER A 105 10.14 -3.67 -18.22
C SER A 105 10.27 -5.18 -18.35
N LYS A 106 11.22 -5.64 -19.15
CA LYS A 106 11.59 -7.04 -19.33
C LYS A 106 12.19 -7.63 -18.03
N VAL A 107 11.41 -7.66 -16.97
CA VAL A 107 11.76 -8.39 -15.76
C VAL A 107 10.90 -9.64 -15.76
N THR A 108 11.51 -10.74 -16.14
CA THR A 108 10.92 -12.10 -16.26
C THR A 108 10.61 -12.76 -14.91
N ASN A 109 10.43 -11.99 -13.83
CA ASN A 109 10.03 -12.53 -12.54
C ASN A 109 8.59 -12.14 -12.22
N GLU A 110 7.72 -13.12 -12.03
CA GLU A 110 6.30 -12.95 -11.66
C GLU A 110 6.10 -12.08 -10.39
N SER A 111 7.11 -11.97 -9.53
CA SER A 111 7.07 -11.12 -8.33
C SER A 111 7.16 -9.61 -8.63
N ALA A 112 7.56 -9.22 -9.84
CA ALA A 112 7.72 -7.81 -10.22
C ALA A 112 6.41 -7.14 -10.68
N ILE A 113 5.33 -7.90 -10.88
CA ILE A 113 4.05 -7.36 -11.36
C ILE A 113 3.24 -6.86 -10.17
N LYS A 114 3.18 -5.53 -10.01
CA LYS A 114 2.34 -4.86 -9.01
C LYS A 114 0.97 -4.56 -9.63
N PRO A 115 -0.14 -5.09 -9.09
CA PRO A 115 -1.47 -4.86 -9.66
C PRO A 115 -1.94 -3.41 -9.45
N LEU A 116 -2.62 -2.89 -10.47
CA LEU A 116 -3.33 -1.60 -10.45
C LEU A 116 -4.79 -1.83 -10.08
N TYR A 117 -5.31 -1.02 -9.18
CA TYR A 117 -6.72 -0.95 -8.79
C TYR A 117 -7.30 0.41 -9.14
N LYS A 118 -8.50 0.42 -9.73
CA LYS A 118 -9.23 1.63 -10.13
C LYS A 118 -10.73 1.46 -10.02
N GLY A 119 -11.46 2.55 -10.11
CA GLY A 119 -12.92 2.60 -10.07
C GLY A 119 -13.44 3.39 -8.88
N ASN A 120 -14.71 3.24 -8.55
CA ASN A 120 -15.35 3.94 -7.45
C ASN A 120 -15.57 2.97 -6.29
N GLY A 121 -14.77 3.08 -5.24
CA GLY A 121 -14.86 2.15 -4.11
C GLY A 121 -13.73 2.26 -3.11
N VAL A 122 -13.59 1.21 -2.35
CA VAL A 122 -12.59 1.07 -1.30
C VAL A 122 -11.76 -0.18 -1.55
N LEU A 123 -10.46 -0.04 -1.38
CA LEU A 123 -9.50 -1.14 -1.36
C LEU A 123 -8.85 -1.20 0.02
N VAL A 124 -8.94 -2.35 0.66
CA VAL A 124 -8.33 -2.58 1.99
C VAL A 124 -7.23 -3.62 1.85
N LEU A 125 -6.08 -3.28 2.40
CA LEU A 125 -4.89 -4.13 2.35
C LEU A 125 -4.83 -5.08 3.55
N GLU A 126 -4.03 -6.13 3.43
CA GLU A 126 -3.79 -7.08 4.52
C GLU A 126 -3.20 -6.36 5.74
N PRO A 127 -3.62 -6.67 6.97
CA PRO A 127 -3.05 -6.05 8.15
C PRO A 127 -1.63 -6.57 8.42
N THR A 128 -0.79 -5.68 8.97
CA THR A 128 0.61 -5.97 9.29
C THR A 128 0.99 -5.48 10.68
N TYR A 129 2.00 -6.10 11.31
CA TYR A 129 2.63 -5.61 12.53
C TYR A 129 3.77 -4.62 12.26
N LYS A 130 4.16 -4.44 10.99
CA LYS A 130 5.15 -3.44 10.63
C LYS A 130 4.59 -2.03 10.74
N TYR A 131 5.49 -1.06 10.77
CA TYR A 131 5.12 0.35 10.71
C TYR A 131 4.73 0.71 9.28
N ILE A 132 3.71 1.54 9.16
CA ILE A 132 3.27 2.09 7.88
C ILE A 132 3.66 3.56 7.83
N ILE A 133 4.28 3.97 6.73
CA ILE A 133 4.71 5.33 6.46
C ILE A 133 4.10 5.76 5.13
N ILE A 134 3.49 6.94 5.09
CA ILE A 134 3.01 7.56 3.84
C ILE A 134 3.96 8.70 3.48
N GLU A 135 4.66 8.57 2.34
CA GLU A 135 5.59 9.58 1.85
C GLU A 135 5.04 10.28 0.61
N ASP A 136 5.20 11.59 0.56
CA ASP A 136 4.93 12.40 -0.63
C ASP A 136 6.15 12.31 -1.56
N VAL A 137 6.02 11.47 -2.60
CA VAL A 137 7.10 11.24 -3.57
C VAL A 137 7.40 12.49 -4.38
N GLY A 138 6.39 13.34 -4.61
CA GLY A 138 6.56 14.60 -5.33
C GLY A 138 7.45 15.62 -4.62
N SER A 139 7.62 15.49 -3.30
CA SER A 139 8.53 16.34 -2.50
C SER A 139 10.01 15.98 -2.67
N TRP A 140 10.31 14.86 -3.33
CA TRP A 140 11.66 14.35 -3.53
C TRP A 140 12.04 14.33 -5.02
N ASP A 141 13.32 14.46 -5.32
CA ASP A 141 13.85 14.23 -6.67
C ASP A 141 14.06 12.73 -6.94
N GLY A 142 13.04 11.94 -6.64
CA GLY A 142 13.03 10.49 -6.68
C GLY A 142 13.40 9.84 -5.34
N MET A 143 12.75 8.74 -5.05
CA MET A 143 12.93 7.94 -3.83
C MET A 143 13.37 6.54 -4.21
N VAL A 144 14.47 6.06 -3.66
CA VAL A 144 14.92 4.68 -3.83
C VAL A 144 14.66 3.90 -2.55
N ILE A 145 13.89 2.84 -2.67
CA ILE A 145 13.53 1.96 -1.57
C ILE A 145 13.97 0.52 -1.85
N GLU A 146 14.21 -0.24 -0.81
CA GLU A 146 14.31 -1.70 -0.91
C GLU A 146 12.94 -2.26 -1.28
N ASP A 147 12.89 -3.25 -2.20
CA ASP A 147 11.61 -3.71 -2.78
C ASP A 147 10.63 -4.25 -1.73
N GLY A 148 11.13 -4.85 -0.66
CA GLY A 148 10.32 -5.34 0.47
C GLY A 148 9.65 -4.24 1.31
N LEU A 149 10.01 -2.97 1.11
CA LEU A 149 9.35 -1.83 1.78
C LEU A 149 8.12 -1.33 1.02
N PHE A 150 8.02 -1.60 -0.27
CA PHE A 150 6.89 -1.14 -1.07
C PHE A 150 5.59 -1.84 -0.64
N TYR A 151 4.56 -1.06 -0.34
CA TYR A 151 3.24 -1.60 0.01
C TYR A 151 2.14 -1.14 -0.94
N ALA A 152 2.06 0.17 -1.22
CA ALA A 152 1.14 0.75 -2.20
C ALA A 152 1.66 2.11 -2.69
N CYS A 153 1.09 2.64 -3.77
CA CYS A 153 1.25 4.04 -4.16
C CYS A 153 0.10 4.50 -5.06
N ASP A 154 0.00 5.82 -5.24
CA ASP A 154 -0.82 6.40 -6.29
C ASP A 154 -0.39 5.91 -7.67
N ALA A 155 -1.35 5.70 -8.56
CA ALA A 155 -1.09 5.23 -9.91
C ALA A 155 -0.27 6.21 -10.78
N GLY A 156 -0.18 7.48 -10.37
CA GLY A 156 0.66 8.49 -11.00
C GLY A 156 2.16 8.36 -10.73
N ILE A 157 2.55 7.50 -9.78
CA ILE A 157 3.96 7.24 -9.45
C ILE A 157 4.55 6.23 -10.41
N ASP A 158 5.68 6.58 -11.01
CA ASP A 158 6.48 5.70 -11.87
C ASP A 158 7.42 4.84 -10.99
N ILE A 159 7.30 3.52 -11.12
CA ILE A 159 8.09 2.54 -10.35
C ILE A 159 9.09 1.90 -11.29
N LYS A 160 10.38 2.09 -11.03
CA LYS A 160 11.47 1.48 -11.80
C LYS A 160 12.31 0.58 -10.90
N THR A 161 12.60 -0.61 -11.39
CA THR A 161 13.52 -1.53 -10.73
C THR A 161 14.96 -1.10 -11.02
N VAL A 162 15.76 -0.97 -9.97
CA VAL A 162 17.19 -0.60 -10.04
C VAL A 162 18.02 -1.74 -9.49
N ALA A 163 18.97 -2.26 -10.28
CA ALA A 163 19.87 -3.30 -9.81
C ALA A 163 20.84 -2.75 -8.76
N ARG A 164 21.08 -3.48 -7.68
CA ARG A 164 22.16 -3.17 -6.73
C ARG A 164 23.52 -3.36 -7.41
N LYS A 165 24.38 -2.34 -7.38
CA LYS A 165 25.69 -2.36 -8.04
C LYS A 165 26.74 -3.22 -7.34
N THR A 166 26.49 -3.72 -6.14
CA THR A 166 27.45 -4.50 -5.35
C THR A 166 27.05 -5.97 -5.26
N LEU A 167 27.72 -6.79 -6.05
CA LEU A 167 27.57 -8.26 -6.07
C LEU A 167 27.98 -8.94 -4.74
N SER A 168 28.76 -8.29 -3.89
CA SER A 168 29.29 -8.88 -2.65
C SER A 168 28.23 -9.05 -1.54
N SER A 169 27.15 -8.29 -1.58
CA SER A 169 26.05 -8.40 -0.61
C SER A 169 25.00 -9.45 -0.99
N ALA A 170 24.96 -9.87 -2.25
CA ALA A 170 23.97 -10.81 -2.79
C ALA A 170 24.19 -12.27 -2.35
N VAL A 171 25.38 -12.61 -1.89
CA VAL A 171 25.76 -14.00 -1.56
C VAL A 171 25.51 -14.35 -0.09
N ALA A 172 25.34 -13.36 0.80
CA ALA A 172 25.34 -13.58 2.24
C ALA A 172 23.96 -13.45 2.94
N GLY A 173 22.91 -13.05 2.24
CA GLY A 173 21.58 -12.93 2.85
C GLY A 173 20.52 -12.87 1.78
N GLY A 174 19.45 -13.61 1.91
CA GLY A 174 18.30 -13.68 0.98
C GLY A 174 17.56 -12.36 0.72
N GLU A 175 18.26 -11.23 0.78
CA GLU A 175 17.76 -9.90 0.46
C GLU A 175 17.77 -9.69 -1.06
N GLY A 176 16.67 -9.16 -1.58
CA GLY A 176 16.45 -8.94 -3.01
C GLY A 176 17.61 -8.20 -3.69
N LEU A 177 17.96 -8.64 -4.90
CA LEU A 177 19.02 -8.08 -5.75
C LEU A 177 18.65 -6.68 -6.31
N PHE A 178 17.42 -6.22 -6.07
CA PHE A 178 16.85 -5.05 -6.70
C PHE A 178 16.25 -4.10 -5.68
N ASN A 179 16.32 -2.82 -5.99
CA ASN A 179 15.60 -1.76 -5.31
C ASN A 179 14.52 -1.20 -6.24
N SER A 180 13.50 -0.56 -5.67
CA SER A 180 12.52 0.19 -6.43
C SER A 180 12.82 1.69 -6.34
N CYS A 181 12.88 2.36 -7.50
CA CYS A 181 12.95 3.80 -7.60
C CYS A 181 11.55 4.34 -7.90
N LEU A 182 11.05 5.21 -7.04
CA LEU A 182 9.75 5.87 -7.15
C LEU A 182 9.96 7.31 -7.60
N THR A 183 9.25 7.74 -8.65
CA THR A 183 9.29 9.12 -9.17
C THR A 183 7.90 9.56 -9.60
N GLY A 184 7.67 10.87 -9.65
CA GLY A 184 6.38 11.44 -10.06
C GLY A 184 5.66 12.14 -8.90
N GLN A 185 4.38 12.43 -9.08
CA GLN A 185 3.54 13.13 -8.10
C GLN A 185 2.56 12.17 -7.46
N GLY A 186 2.43 12.22 -6.14
CA GLY A 186 1.52 11.39 -5.36
C GLY A 186 2.18 10.79 -4.12
N TYR A 187 1.44 9.96 -3.43
CA TYR A 187 1.86 9.33 -2.19
C TYR A 187 2.28 7.88 -2.41
N ALA A 188 3.31 7.46 -1.70
CA ALA A 188 3.72 6.07 -1.57
C ALA A 188 3.55 5.60 -0.11
N VAL A 189 3.05 4.39 0.04
CA VAL A 189 2.87 3.72 1.33
C VAL A 189 3.96 2.67 1.49
N LEU A 190 4.74 2.79 2.54
CA LEU A 190 5.87 1.93 2.85
C LEU A 190 5.59 1.12 4.11
N GLU A 191 6.03 -0.13 4.09
CA GLU A 191 5.92 -1.08 5.19
C GLU A 191 7.31 -1.37 5.76
N CYS A 192 7.63 -0.90 6.95
CA CYS A 192 8.97 -1.00 7.53
C CYS A 192 8.98 -1.56 8.96
N ASN A 193 10.12 -2.11 9.36
CA ASN A 193 10.31 -2.74 10.68
C ASN A 193 10.68 -1.75 11.79
N CYS A 194 10.89 -0.48 11.47
CA CYS A 194 11.23 0.55 12.44
C CYS A 194 10.24 1.72 12.39
N PRO A 195 9.97 2.38 13.51
CA PRO A 195 9.19 3.62 13.51
C PRO A 195 9.93 4.72 12.75
N ARG A 196 9.15 5.68 12.28
CA ARG A 196 9.63 6.89 11.61
C ARG A 196 10.39 7.79 12.59
#